data_4d2f5035dfb48dd6e36045b92594a1fb
#
_entry.id   4d2f5035dfb48dd6e36045b92594a1fb
#
_cell.length_a   1.000
_cell.length_b   1.000
_cell.length_c   1.000
_cell.angle_alpha   90.00
_cell.angle_beta   90.00
_cell.angle_gamma   90.00
#
_symmetry.space_group_name_H-M   'P 1'
#
loop_
_entity.id
_entity.type
_entity.pdbx_description
1 polymer ?
#
loop_
_entity_poly.entity_id
_entity_poly.type
_entity_poly.pdbx_seq_one_letter_code
_entity_poly.pdbx_strand_id
1 'polypeptide(L)'
;MSISPRAKLAVGWEVRPSLSVSQNGDRAEVLQLIQAYFGCGSIRPDRSDKTLKWETRRLKDILERVIPHFERQPLLSGKRFDFECFAHVCRSMAAAEHRTGAGLIRIVELVAQMNPSGKRRYTAGEILASLRQGEGIVCASGNGGITRSSDLHEWRNDLGTVSTRDPVKL
;
A
#
# COMPACT_ATOMS: atom_id res chain seq x y z
N MET A 1 0.27 4.48 -3.55
CA MET A 1 -0.75 4.62 -2.49
C MET A 1 -0.67 5.97 -1.83
N SER A 2 -1.79 6.60 -1.47
CA SER A 2 -1.82 7.88 -0.75
C SER A 2 -2.85 7.86 0.38
N ILE A 3 -2.55 8.59 1.46
CA ILE A 3 -3.47 8.84 2.57
C ILE A 3 -3.63 10.37 2.67
N SER A 4 -4.85 10.85 2.73
CA SER A 4 -5.16 12.29 2.74
C SER A 4 -6.36 12.61 3.63
N PRO A 5 -6.42 13.82 4.23
CA PRO A 5 -7.55 14.24 5.04
C PRO A 5 -8.87 14.22 4.24
N ARG A 6 -9.93 13.73 4.87
CA ARG A 6 -11.27 13.70 4.30
C ARG A 6 -12.32 13.86 5.40
N ALA A 7 -12.71 15.08 5.68
CA ALA A 7 -13.62 15.41 6.78
C ALA A 7 -14.99 14.70 6.73
N LYS A 8 -15.42 14.23 5.54
CA LYS A 8 -16.69 13.49 5.38
C LYS A 8 -16.62 12.03 5.87
N LEU A 9 -15.42 11.51 6.15
CA LEU A 9 -15.23 10.15 6.66
C LEU A 9 -15.14 10.18 8.19
N ALA A 10 -15.74 9.21 8.86
CA ALA A 10 -15.74 9.12 10.31
C ALA A 10 -14.33 9.11 10.93
N VAL A 11 -13.37 8.47 10.25
CA VAL A 11 -11.96 8.45 10.66
C VAL A 11 -11.17 9.68 10.23
N GLY A 12 -11.78 10.64 9.50
CA GLY A 12 -11.15 11.87 9.03
C GLY A 12 -10.12 11.71 7.90
N TRP A 13 -9.79 10.49 7.49
CA TRP A 13 -8.75 10.18 6.50
C TRP A 13 -9.25 9.23 5.42
N GLU A 14 -8.78 9.44 4.19
CA GLU A 14 -9.08 8.59 3.04
C GLU A 14 -7.81 7.87 2.56
N VAL A 15 -7.89 6.56 2.43
CA VAL A 15 -6.85 5.72 1.83
C VAL A 15 -7.19 5.50 0.36
N ARG A 16 -6.25 5.82 -0.54
CA ARG A 16 -6.41 5.62 -1.99
C ARG A 16 -5.31 4.70 -2.51
N PRO A 17 -5.66 3.47 -2.89
CA PRO A 17 -4.70 2.59 -3.51
C PRO A 17 -4.39 3.09 -4.92
N SER A 18 -3.14 2.96 -5.35
CA SER A 18 -2.73 3.16 -6.74
C SER A 18 -1.50 2.33 -7.04
N LEU A 19 -1.51 1.62 -8.14
CA LEU A 19 -0.33 1.03 -8.75
C LEU A 19 -0.07 1.74 -10.07
N SER A 20 1.18 2.10 -10.33
CA SER A 20 1.53 2.82 -11.56
C SER A 20 2.91 2.42 -12.05
N VAL A 21 3.07 2.47 -13.37
CA VAL A 21 4.33 2.33 -14.07
C VAL A 21 4.50 3.54 -14.97
N SER A 22 5.65 4.21 -14.90
CA SER A 22 5.97 5.37 -15.72
C SER A 22 7.08 5.02 -16.71
N GLN A 23 6.98 5.59 -17.91
CA GLN A 23 7.97 5.45 -18.98
C GLN A 23 8.11 6.76 -19.76
N ASN A 24 9.28 6.99 -20.31
CA ASN A 24 9.47 8.09 -21.27
C ASN A 24 8.55 7.92 -22.46
N GLY A 25 8.12 9.02 -23.07
CA GLY A 25 7.16 8.99 -24.17
C GLY A 25 7.62 8.21 -25.41
N ASP A 26 8.93 8.13 -25.62
CA ASP A 26 9.58 7.35 -26.69
C ASP A 26 9.56 5.83 -26.49
N ARG A 27 9.13 5.36 -25.31
CA ARG A 27 9.02 3.93 -24.93
C ARG A 27 7.65 3.58 -24.39
N ALA A 28 6.63 4.26 -24.88
CA ALA A 28 5.26 4.14 -24.39
C ALA A 28 4.58 2.81 -24.74
N GLU A 29 5.08 2.06 -25.71
CA GLU A 29 4.51 0.79 -26.14
C GLU A 29 4.39 -0.21 -24.99
N VAL A 30 5.38 -0.23 -24.08
CA VAL A 30 5.34 -1.12 -22.92
C VAL A 30 4.15 -0.83 -22.00
N LEU A 31 3.72 0.44 -21.90
CA LEU A 31 2.55 0.81 -21.10
C LEU A 31 1.24 0.31 -21.74
N GLN A 32 1.16 0.29 -23.07
CA GLN A 32 0.04 -0.27 -23.82
C GLN A 32 -0.03 -1.79 -23.62
N LEU A 33 1.12 -2.47 -23.65
CA LEU A 33 1.20 -3.91 -23.35
C LEU A 33 0.74 -4.21 -21.91
N ILE A 34 1.17 -3.42 -20.92
CA ILE A 34 0.73 -3.54 -19.53
C ILE A 34 -0.79 -3.35 -19.42
N GLN A 35 -1.33 -2.32 -20.08
CA GLN A 35 -2.77 -2.06 -20.07
C GLN A 35 -3.57 -3.20 -20.72
N ALA A 36 -3.11 -3.70 -21.84
CA ALA A 36 -3.74 -4.83 -22.54
C ALA A 36 -3.68 -6.11 -21.69
N TYR A 37 -2.52 -6.39 -21.08
CA TYR A 37 -2.30 -7.57 -20.26
C TYR A 37 -3.22 -7.60 -19.02
N PHE A 38 -3.26 -6.50 -18.25
CA PHE A 38 -4.13 -6.43 -17.07
C PHE A 38 -5.60 -6.17 -17.42
N GLY A 39 -5.89 -5.66 -18.63
CA GLY A 39 -7.23 -5.29 -19.05
C GLY A 39 -7.87 -4.22 -18.16
N CYS A 40 -7.07 -3.38 -17.50
CA CYS A 40 -7.52 -2.32 -16.61
C CYS A 40 -6.51 -1.17 -16.55
N GLY A 41 -6.87 -0.10 -15.81
CA GLY A 41 -6.03 1.09 -15.70
C GLY A 41 -6.16 2.04 -16.90
N SER A 42 -5.44 3.15 -16.83
CA SER A 42 -5.41 4.17 -17.89
C SER A 42 -3.99 4.69 -18.08
N ILE A 43 -3.65 5.04 -19.32
CA ILE A 43 -2.39 5.69 -19.67
C ILE A 43 -2.66 7.19 -19.77
N ARG A 44 -1.82 7.99 -19.12
CA ARG A 44 -1.92 9.44 -19.14
C ARG A 44 -0.54 10.10 -18.99
N PRO A 45 -0.37 11.34 -19.49
CA PRO A 45 0.83 12.12 -19.20
C PRO A 45 0.99 12.35 -17.68
N ASP A 46 2.22 12.21 -17.17
CA ASP A 46 2.55 12.71 -15.84
C ASP A 46 2.85 14.21 -15.94
N ARG A 47 2.22 15.00 -15.06
CA ARG A 47 2.36 16.46 -15.09
C ARG A 47 3.69 16.93 -14.48
N SER A 48 4.34 16.08 -13.71
CA SER A 48 5.58 16.41 -13.01
C SER A 48 6.82 16.28 -13.89
N ASP A 49 6.73 15.41 -14.89
CA ASP A 49 7.81 15.15 -15.85
C ASP A 49 7.21 14.80 -17.22
N LYS A 50 8.05 14.73 -18.27
CA LYS A 50 7.59 14.42 -19.63
C LYS A 50 7.35 12.92 -19.86
N THR A 51 6.98 12.16 -18.81
CA THR A 51 6.72 10.72 -18.91
C THR A 51 5.24 10.43 -19.17
N LEU A 52 4.98 9.25 -19.71
CA LEU A 52 3.67 8.62 -19.71
C LEU A 52 3.57 7.66 -18.54
N LYS A 53 2.38 7.54 -17.99
CA LYS A 53 2.10 6.72 -16.81
C LYS A 53 0.86 5.88 -17.04
N TRP A 54 1.02 4.56 -16.99
CA TRP A 54 -0.11 3.67 -16.75
C TRP A 54 -0.41 3.64 -15.26
N GLU A 55 -1.69 3.73 -14.89
CA GLU A 55 -2.11 3.72 -13.50
C GLU A 55 -3.46 3.01 -13.35
N THR A 56 -3.56 2.16 -12.32
CA THR A 56 -4.84 1.61 -11.83
C THR A 56 -5.07 2.01 -10.39
N ARG A 57 -6.30 2.46 -10.07
CA ARG A 57 -6.73 2.91 -8.74
C ARG A 57 -7.96 2.16 -8.25
N ARG A 58 -8.63 1.44 -9.13
CA ARG A 58 -9.85 0.73 -8.80
C ARG A 58 -9.50 -0.48 -7.96
N LEU A 59 -9.95 -0.50 -6.70
CA LEU A 59 -9.62 -1.55 -5.74
C LEU A 59 -9.97 -2.95 -6.28
N LYS A 60 -11.12 -3.10 -6.92
CA LYS A 60 -11.53 -4.36 -7.55
C LYS A 60 -10.52 -4.85 -8.58
N ASP A 61 -10.08 -3.99 -9.49
CA ASP A 61 -9.09 -4.37 -10.52
C ASP A 61 -7.73 -4.74 -9.91
N ILE A 62 -7.34 -4.03 -8.85
CA ILE A 62 -6.10 -4.33 -8.11
C ILE A 62 -6.19 -5.71 -7.48
N LEU A 63 -7.29 -6.04 -6.81
CA LEU A 63 -7.49 -7.32 -6.10
C LEU A 63 -7.64 -8.50 -7.05
N GLU A 64 -8.39 -8.32 -8.15
CA GLU A 64 -8.73 -9.43 -9.05
C GLU A 64 -7.70 -9.70 -10.14
N ARG A 65 -6.93 -8.67 -10.55
CA ARG A 65 -6.03 -8.76 -11.70
C ARG A 65 -4.56 -8.56 -11.35
N VAL A 66 -4.26 -7.51 -10.57
CA VAL A 66 -2.87 -7.10 -10.31
C VAL A 66 -2.24 -7.94 -9.21
N ILE A 67 -2.89 -8.06 -8.06
CA ILE A 67 -2.34 -8.80 -6.92
C ILE A 67 -2.10 -10.27 -7.28
N PRO A 68 -3.04 -11.02 -7.89
CA PRO A 68 -2.80 -12.41 -8.23
C PRO A 68 -1.67 -12.61 -9.25
N HIS A 69 -1.41 -11.62 -10.12
CA HIS A 69 -0.28 -11.68 -11.04
C HIS A 69 1.05 -11.66 -10.29
N PHE A 70 1.26 -10.66 -9.43
CA PHE A 70 2.54 -10.50 -8.72
C PHE A 70 2.72 -11.49 -7.56
N GLU A 71 1.68 -12.19 -7.13
CA GLU A 71 1.82 -13.34 -6.23
C GLU A 71 2.37 -14.57 -6.96
N ARG A 72 1.95 -14.78 -8.21
CA ARG A 72 2.49 -15.87 -9.04
C ARG A 72 3.85 -15.53 -9.65
N GLN A 73 4.11 -14.25 -9.91
CA GLN A 73 5.34 -13.72 -10.52
C GLN A 73 5.92 -12.64 -9.60
N PRO A 74 6.56 -13.01 -8.48
CA PRO A 74 7.01 -12.05 -7.48
C PRO A 74 7.99 -11.04 -8.05
N LEU A 75 7.83 -9.79 -7.62
CA LEU A 75 8.79 -8.74 -7.93
C LEU A 75 10.15 -9.06 -7.31
N LEU A 76 11.20 -8.66 -8.00
CA LEU A 76 12.56 -8.78 -7.51
C LEU A 76 12.92 -7.56 -6.64
N SER A 77 13.98 -7.69 -5.86
CA SER A 77 14.50 -6.62 -4.99
C SER A 77 13.54 -6.15 -3.90
N GLY A 78 13.85 -5.00 -3.28
CA GLY A 78 13.00 -4.39 -2.24
C GLY A 78 11.57 -4.05 -2.69
N LYS A 79 11.30 -4.05 -4.01
CA LYS A 79 9.95 -3.84 -4.53
C LYS A 79 8.99 -4.98 -4.22
N ARG A 80 9.50 -6.18 -3.96
CA ARG A 80 8.70 -7.30 -3.46
C ARG A 80 8.05 -6.96 -2.13
N PHE A 81 8.81 -6.50 -1.17
CA PHE A 81 8.30 -6.11 0.15
C PHE A 81 7.28 -4.96 0.06
N ASP A 82 7.61 -3.91 -0.72
CA ASP A 82 6.69 -2.80 -0.96
C ASP A 82 5.35 -3.29 -1.52
N PHE A 83 5.39 -4.28 -2.44
CA PHE A 83 4.21 -4.84 -3.05
C PHE A 83 3.41 -5.72 -2.09
N GLU A 84 4.05 -6.53 -1.26
CA GLU A 84 3.41 -7.37 -0.24
C GLU A 84 2.65 -6.48 0.77
N CYS A 85 3.26 -5.40 1.26
CA CYS A 85 2.58 -4.41 2.09
C CYS A 85 1.39 -3.76 1.34
N PHE A 86 1.56 -3.40 0.07
CA PHE A 86 0.50 -2.84 -0.76
C PHE A 86 -0.68 -3.80 -0.90
N ALA A 87 -0.41 -5.07 -1.19
CA ALA A 87 -1.43 -6.11 -1.34
C ALA A 87 -2.20 -6.31 -0.02
N HIS A 88 -1.49 -6.33 1.11
CA HIS A 88 -2.11 -6.43 2.43
C HIS A 88 -3.07 -5.25 2.68
N VAL A 89 -2.62 -4.01 2.46
CA VAL A 89 -3.47 -2.84 2.63
C VAL A 89 -4.69 -2.89 1.70
N CYS A 90 -4.55 -3.33 0.45
CA CYS A 90 -5.69 -3.46 -0.45
C CYS A 90 -6.72 -4.48 0.05
N ARG A 91 -6.28 -5.59 0.66
CA ARG A 91 -7.17 -6.58 1.28
C ARG A 91 -7.86 -6.04 2.53
N SER A 92 -7.13 -5.34 3.41
CA SER A 92 -7.72 -4.64 4.56
C SER A 92 -8.76 -3.60 4.11
N MET A 93 -8.53 -2.92 2.99
CA MET A 93 -9.53 -2.02 2.41
C MET A 93 -10.77 -2.76 1.90
N ALA A 94 -10.62 -3.93 1.31
CA ALA A 94 -11.75 -4.76 0.88
C ALA A 94 -12.59 -5.25 2.08
N ALA A 95 -11.93 -5.56 3.19
CA ALA A 95 -12.57 -5.88 4.47
C ALA A 95 -13.14 -4.65 5.21
N ALA A 96 -13.07 -3.45 4.60
CA ALA A 96 -13.52 -2.19 5.17
C ALA A 96 -12.79 -1.75 6.47
N GLU A 97 -11.66 -2.36 6.82
CA GLU A 97 -10.88 -2.03 8.03
C GLU A 97 -10.41 -0.57 8.04
N HIS A 98 -10.13 0.01 6.87
CA HIS A 98 -9.74 1.42 6.71
C HIS A 98 -10.80 2.43 7.18
N ARG A 99 -12.00 1.96 7.53
CA ARG A 99 -13.12 2.78 8.03
C ARG A 99 -13.17 2.86 9.56
N THR A 100 -12.31 2.10 10.24
CA THR A 100 -12.19 2.11 11.70
C THR A 100 -10.87 2.74 12.12
N GLY A 101 -10.81 3.37 13.32
CA GLY A 101 -9.58 3.97 13.85
C GLY A 101 -8.45 2.93 13.93
N ALA A 102 -8.71 1.79 14.58
CA ALA A 102 -7.74 0.72 14.76
C ALA A 102 -7.26 0.13 13.41
N GLY A 103 -8.16 -0.10 12.46
CA GLY A 103 -7.79 -0.59 11.13
C GLY A 103 -6.97 0.42 10.35
N LEU A 104 -7.31 1.70 10.43
CA LEU A 104 -6.55 2.75 9.77
C LEU A 104 -5.16 2.93 10.38
N ILE A 105 -5.00 2.79 11.70
CA ILE A 105 -3.69 2.79 12.36
C ILE A 105 -2.80 1.71 11.77
N ARG A 106 -3.26 0.46 11.71
CA ARG A 106 -2.50 -0.66 11.08
C ARG A 106 -2.13 -0.38 9.64
N ILE A 107 -3.05 0.18 8.85
CA ILE A 107 -2.78 0.57 7.46
C ILE A 107 -1.70 1.65 7.37
N VAL A 108 -1.73 2.67 8.23
CA VAL A 108 -0.72 3.74 8.26
C VAL A 108 0.66 3.18 8.59
N GLU A 109 0.75 2.26 9.54
CA GLU A 109 2.00 1.59 9.92
C GLU A 109 2.59 0.74 8.78
N LEU A 110 1.75 -0.03 8.07
CA LEU A 110 2.17 -0.76 6.87
C LEU A 110 2.63 0.18 5.75
N VAL A 111 1.86 1.22 5.48
CA VAL A 111 2.19 2.21 4.45
C VAL A 111 3.49 2.94 4.80
N ALA A 112 3.80 3.18 6.08
CA ALA A 112 5.05 3.81 6.50
C ALA A 112 6.29 2.98 6.14
N GLN A 113 6.16 1.65 6.11
CA GLN A 113 7.25 0.73 5.75
C GLN A 113 7.50 0.66 4.24
N MET A 114 6.52 1.03 3.42
CA MET A 114 6.66 0.99 1.96
C MET A 114 7.47 2.20 1.47
N ASN A 115 8.38 1.96 0.54
CA ASN A 115 9.13 3.01 -0.16
C ASN A 115 9.67 4.09 0.79
N PRO A 116 10.62 3.77 1.69
CA PRO A 116 11.09 4.67 2.75
C PRO A 116 11.72 5.97 2.24
N SER A 117 12.25 5.97 1.01
CA SER A 117 12.79 7.16 0.34
C SER A 117 11.75 8.04 -0.35
N GLY A 118 10.49 7.58 -0.43
CA GLY A 118 9.41 8.30 -1.09
C GLY A 118 8.94 9.51 -0.29
N LYS A 119 8.79 10.67 -0.95
CA LYS A 119 8.19 11.87 -0.31
C LYS A 119 6.69 11.65 -0.11
N ARG A 120 6.22 11.81 1.11
CA ARG A 120 4.79 11.77 1.47
C ARG A 120 4.32 13.15 1.85
N ARG A 121 3.08 13.48 1.49
CA ARG A 121 2.48 14.78 1.85
C ARG A 121 2.21 14.88 3.36
N TYR A 122 1.85 13.76 3.98
CA TYR A 122 1.61 13.63 5.42
C TYR A 122 2.46 12.49 5.95
N THR A 123 3.10 12.71 7.09
CA THR A 123 3.88 11.69 7.78
C THR A 123 2.97 10.70 8.52
N ALA A 124 3.46 9.51 8.78
CA ALA A 124 2.72 8.55 9.60
C ALA A 124 2.45 9.11 11.00
N GLY A 125 3.41 9.84 11.59
CA GLY A 125 3.27 10.47 12.91
C GLY A 125 2.11 11.47 12.96
N GLU A 126 1.98 12.34 11.96
CA GLU A 126 0.86 13.31 11.88
C GLU A 126 -0.50 12.61 11.79
N ILE A 127 -0.60 11.57 10.97
CA ILE A 127 -1.83 10.81 10.80
C ILE A 127 -2.20 10.10 12.11
N LEU A 128 -1.24 9.39 12.72
CA LEU A 128 -1.45 8.63 13.96
C LEU A 128 -1.80 9.55 15.14
N ALA A 129 -1.16 10.72 15.24
CA ALA A 129 -1.46 11.71 16.28
C ALA A 129 -2.92 12.20 16.16
N SER A 130 -3.38 12.50 14.93
CA SER A 130 -4.76 12.95 14.71
C SER A 130 -5.81 11.87 15.03
N LEU A 131 -5.51 10.60 14.74
CA LEU A 131 -6.40 9.49 15.03
C LEU A 131 -6.55 9.27 16.54
N ARG A 132 -5.45 9.33 17.30
CA ARG A 132 -5.48 9.21 18.77
C ARG A 132 -6.24 10.34 19.45
N GLN A 133 -6.16 11.55 18.92
CA GLN A 133 -6.95 12.69 19.44
C GLN A 133 -8.45 12.49 19.19
N GLY A 134 -8.84 11.91 18.05
CA GLY A 134 -10.22 11.57 17.71
C GLY A 134 -10.79 10.44 18.60
N GLU A 135 -9.97 9.45 18.98
CA GLU A 135 -10.37 8.37 19.89
C GLU A 135 -10.52 8.84 21.34
N GLY A 136 -9.76 9.85 21.76
CA GLY A 136 -9.87 10.45 23.10
C GLY A 136 -11.23 11.09 23.39
N ILE A 137 -12.00 11.44 22.39
CA ILE A 137 -13.36 11.98 22.52
C ILE A 137 -14.38 10.85 22.71
N VAL A 138 -14.08 9.63 22.26
CA VAL A 138 -14.99 8.47 22.36
C VAL A 138 -14.74 7.61 23.61
N CYS A 139 -13.53 7.64 24.19
CA CYS A 139 -13.15 6.82 25.35
C CYS A 139 -13.57 7.38 26.72
N ALA A 140 -14.35 8.48 26.76
CA ALA A 140 -14.94 8.97 28.02
C ALA A 140 -16.18 8.15 28.48
N SER A 141 -16.54 7.08 27.74
CA SER A 141 -17.67 6.21 28.11
C SER A 141 -17.35 4.76 27.77
N GLY A 142 -16.60 4.06 28.64
CA GLY A 142 -16.45 2.61 28.47
C GLY A 142 -15.11 2.04 28.93
N ASN A 143 -15.11 1.48 30.12
CA ASN A 143 -14.04 0.69 30.73
C ASN A 143 -13.72 -0.56 29.90
N GLY A 144 -12.44 -0.83 29.58
CA GLY A 144 -12.04 -2.12 28.97
C GLY A 144 -10.61 -2.15 28.47
N GLY A 145 -9.75 -2.77 29.21
CA GLY A 145 -8.43 -3.36 29.09
C GLY A 145 -7.63 -3.25 27.78
N ILE A 146 -6.44 -2.69 27.94
CA ILE A 146 -5.38 -2.67 26.92
C ILE A 146 -4.69 -4.04 26.92
N THR A 147 -4.73 -4.77 25.82
CA THR A 147 -3.80 -5.87 25.53
C THR A 147 -2.69 -5.38 24.63
N ARG A 148 -1.46 -5.76 24.98
CA ARG A 148 -0.20 -5.28 24.43
C ARG A 148 0.04 -5.75 22.99
N SER A 149 0.67 -4.87 22.23
CA SER A 149 1.31 -5.06 20.93
C SER A 149 2.39 -6.16 20.97
N SER A 150 2.00 -7.43 20.83
CA SER A 150 2.92 -8.56 20.59
C SER A 150 2.86 -9.11 19.17
N ASP A 151 1.88 -8.70 18.37
CA ASP A 151 1.58 -9.35 17.10
C ASP A 151 2.44 -8.85 15.91
N LEU A 152 3.20 -7.76 16.09
CA LEU A 152 4.07 -7.22 15.04
C LEU A 152 5.40 -7.98 14.87
N HIS A 153 5.77 -8.85 15.82
CA HIS A 153 7.02 -9.63 15.75
C HIS A 153 6.86 -10.97 15.03
N GLU A 154 5.67 -11.53 14.97
CA GLU A 154 5.43 -12.83 14.33
C GLU A 154 5.58 -12.79 12.80
N TRP A 155 5.25 -11.68 12.16
CA TRP A 155 5.29 -11.52 10.70
C TRP A 155 6.70 -11.49 10.08
N ARG A 156 7.75 -11.26 10.88
CA ARG A 156 9.14 -11.29 10.38
C ARG A 156 9.71 -12.70 10.26
N ASN A 157 9.15 -13.66 10.98
CA ASN A 157 9.70 -15.01 11.06
C ASN A 157 9.11 -15.96 9.99
N ASP A 158 7.97 -15.63 9.39
CA ASP A 158 7.35 -16.46 8.33
C ASP A 158 7.92 -16.21 6.92
N LEU A 159 8.73 -15.17 6.74
CA LEU A 159 9.53 -14.99 5.53
C LEU A 159 10.77 -15.89 5.63
N GLY A 160 10.58 -17.16 5.27
CA GLY A 160 11.61 -18.20 5.28
C GLY A 160 12.97 -17.69 4.79
N THR A 161 13.99 -17.93 5.57
CA THR A 161 15.40 -17.75 5.24
C THR A 161 15.67 -18.38 3.87
N VAL A 162 15.88 -17.53 2.86
CA VAL A 162 16.41 -17.97 1.57
C VAL A 162 17.82 -18.45 1.81
N SER A 163 18.01 -19.78 1.84
CA SER A 163 19.31 -20.41 1.84
C SER A 163 20.10 -19.95 0.62
N THR A 164 21.15 -19.20 0.84
CA THR A 164 22.16 -18.89 -0.17
C THR A 164 22.85 -20.18 -0.57
N ARG A 165 22.50 -20.75 -1.71
CA ARG A 165 23.30 -21.77 -2.36
C ARG A 165 24.49 -21.10 -3.05
N ASP A 166 25.67 -21.67 -2.80
CA ASP A 166 26.97 -21.23 -3.32
C ASP A 166 27.02 -21.05 -4.85
N PRO A 167 27.86 -20.11 -5.33
CA PRO A 167 28.04 -19.93 -6.76
C PRO A 167 28.82 -21.09 -7.37
N VAL A 168 28.24 -21.69 -8.40
CA VAL A 168 28.91 -22.70 -9.25
C VAL A 168 30.08 -22.01 -9.93
N LYS A 169 31.31 -22.49 -9.69
CA LYS A 169 32.50 -22.15 -10.47
C LYS A 169 32.38 -22.77 -11.87
N LEU A 170 32.52 -21.94 -12.88
CA LEU A 170 32.94 -22.31 -14.22
C LEU A 170 34.37 -21.79 -14.42
#